data_876d7099d8d1f4688102b35b01421c6c
#
_entry.id   876d7099d8d1f4688102b35b01421c6c
#
_cell.length_a   1.000
_cell.length_b   1.000
_cell.length_c   1.000
_cell.angle_alpha   90.00
_cell.angle_beta   90.00
_cell.angle_gamma   90.00
#
_symmetry.space_group_name_H-M   'P 1'
#
loop_
_entity.id
_entity.type
_entity.pdbx_description
1 polymer ?
#
loop_
_entity_poly.entity_id
_entity_poly.type
_entity_poly.pdbx_seq_one_letter_code
_entity_poly.pdbx_strand_id
1 'polypeptide(L)'
;MASSYYKPCKELDRCLDLDKYWEKDMKKWFEEYLIIAEETSYPLAECQVGYAYFEGIGTKKNLEKALYWTTRAAEHGDRDGQYNLAWIYEEGFGVEIDLDKAKYWYKQAALQDHDLAIEKCKELNVDL
;
A
#
# COMPACT_ATOMS: atom_id res chain seq x y z
N MET A 1 -2.99 5.31 9.53
CA MET A 1 -1.98 5.85 10.44
C MET A 1 -0.59 5.66 9.86
N ALA A 2 0.20 6.71 9.81
CA ALA A 2 1.56 6.62 9.32
C ALA A 2 2.45 5.92 10.34
N SER A 3 3.35 5.09 9.84
CA SER A 3 4.30 4.34 10.66
C SER A 3 5.49 5.21 11.04
N SER A 4 6.08 4.96 12.22
CA SER A 4 7.37 5.53 12.61
C SER A 4 8.50 5.11 11.66
N TYR A 5 8.24 4.17 10.78
CA TYR A 5 9.14 3.74 9.72
C TYR A 5 9.52 4.89 8.78
N TYR A 6 8.60 5.83 8.53
CA TYR A 6 8.86 6.96 7.66
C TYR A 6 9.62 8.05 8.38
N LYS A 7 10.61 8.64 7.70
CA LYS A 7 11.36 9.78 8.25
C LYS A 7 10.49 11.03 8.24
N PRO A 8 10.61 11.89 9.24
CA PRO A 8 9.88 13.16 9.27
C PRO A 8 10.16 13.99 8.02
N CYS A 9 9.09 14.44 7.37
CA CYS A 9 9.15 15.31 6.20
C CYS A 9 7.78 15.97 6.00
N LYS A 10 7.71 16.98 5.15
CA LYS A 10 6.44 17.70 4.95
C LYS A 10 5.35 16.83 4.28
N GLU A 11 5.73 15.86 3.46
CA GLU A 11 4.77 14.92 2.86
C GLU A 11 4.16 14.04 3.93
N LEU A 12 4.95 13.55 4.89
CA LEU A 12 4.46 12.79 6.01
C LEU A 12 3.53 13.64 6.88
N ASP A 13 3.91 14.89 7.15
CA ASP A 13 3.07 15.81 7.94
C ASP A 13 1.70 16.02 7.26
N ARG A 14 1.68 16.19 5.95
CA ARG A 14 0.43 16.29 5.19
C ARG A 14 -0.42 15.04 5.36
N CYS A 15 0.19 13.86 5.27
CA CYS A 15 -0.53 12.60 5.45
C CYS A 15 -1.08 12.44 6.86
N LEU A 16 -0.28 12.76 7.88
CA LEU A 16 -0.71 12.66 9.27
C LEU A 16 -1.87 13.59 9.59
N ASP A 17 -1.91 14.78 8.98
CA ASP A 17 -3.00 15.72 9.16
C ASP A 17 -4.35 15.17 8.67
N LEU A 18 -4.33 14.20 7.75
CA LEU A 18 -5.55 13.61 7.19
C LEU A 18 -6.25 12.65 8.15
N ASP A 19 -5.60 12.22 9.23
CA ASP A 19 -6.23 11.37 10.23
C ASP A 19 -7.49 12.03 10.82
N LYS A 20 -7.58 13.36 10.81
CA LYS A 20 -8.75 14.10 11.26
C LYS A 20 -10.03 13.81 10.46
N TYR A 21 -9.88 13.31 9.22
CA TYR A 21 -11.03 12.96 8.37
C TYR A 21 -11.46 11.50 8.51
N TRP A 22 -10.62 10.66 9.11
CA TRP A 22 -10.90 9.22 9.21
C TRP A 22 -12.19 9.00 10.00
N GLU A 23 -13.09 8.18 9.45
CA GLU A 23 -14.42 7.89 9.96
C GLU A 23 -15.40 9.07 9.93
N LYS A 24 -14.93 10.30 9.79
CA LYS A 24 -15.78 11.50 9.80
C LYS A 24 -16.16 11.93 8.38
N ASP A 25 -15.21 11.90 7.47
CA ASP A 25 -15.41 12.29 6.08
C ASP A 25 -14.43 11.50 5.20
N MET A 26 -14.81 10.26 4.91
CA MET A 26 -13.92 9.36 4.15
C MET A 26 -13.70 9.82 2.71
N LYS A 27 -14.69 10.50 2.12
CA LYS A 27 -14.52 11.05 0.78
C LYS A 27 -13.40 12.08 0.76
N LYS A 28 -13.40 12.99 1.74
CA LYS A 28 -12.36 14.01 1.87
C LYS A 28 -11.00 13.39 2.18
N TRP A 29 -10.97 12.41 3.07
CA TRP A 29 -9.76 11.65 3.37
C TRP A 29 -9.13 11.08 2.08
N PHE A 30 -9.95 10.43 1.26
CA PHE A 30 -9.50 9.84 0.00
C PHE A 30 -9.02 10.91 -0.98
N GLU A 31 -9.81 11.95 -1.20
CA GLU A 31 -9.50 13.03 -2.17
C GLU A 31 -8.16 13.71 -1.82
N GLU A 32 -7.93 13.98 -0.53
CA GLU A 32 -6.70 14.62 -0.09
C GLU A 32 -5.49 13.69 -0.23
N TYR A 33 -5.64 12.41 0.09
CA TYR A 33 -4.56 11.44 -0.14
C TYR A 33 -4.23 11.31 -1.63
N LEU A 34 -5.26 11.30 -2.47
CA LEU A 34 -5.05 11.23 -3.92
C LEU A 34 -4.24 12.42 -4.42
N ILE A 35 -4.55 13.62 -3.93
CA ILE A 35 -3.78 14.82 -4.29
C ILE A 35 -2.31 14.66 -3.90
N ILE A 36 -2.03 14.23 -2.67
CA ILE A 36 -0.65 14.03 -2.22
C ILE A 36 0.06 12.99 -3.09
N ALA A 37 -0.62 11.87 -3.37
CA ALA A 37 -0.04 10.80 -4.19
C ALA A 37 0.28 11.28 -5.61
N GLU A 38 -0.63 12.03 -6.23
CA GLU A 38 -0.44 12.54 -7.58
C GLU A 38 0.61 13.63 -7.67
N GLU A 39 0.66 14.53 -6.70
CA GLU A 39 1.60 15.66 -6.72
C GLU A 39 3.02 15.28 -6.31
N THR A 40 3.16 14.36 -5.35
CA THR A 40 4.45 14.11 -4.70
C THR A 40 5.03 12.72 -4.96
N SER A 41 4.23 11.77 -5.42
CA SER A 41 4.59 10.35 -5.51
C SER A 41 5.08 9.78 -4.17
N TYR A 42 4.60 10.32 -3.05
CA TYR A 42 5.01 9.88 -1.72
C TYR A 42 4.46 8.46 -1.48
N PRO A 43 5.32 7.47 -1.18
CA PRO A 43 4.89 6.06 -1.16
C PRO A 43 3.78 5.76 -0.17
N LEU A 44 3.79 6.37 1.02
CA LEU A 44 2.71 6.20 1.99
C LEU A 44 1.36 6.63 1.39
N ALA A 45 1.32 7.78 0.72
CA ALA A 45 0.08 8.27 0.11
C ALA A 45 -0.38 7.35 -1.02
N GLU A 46 0.54 6.88 -1.84
CA GLU A 46 0.22 5.93 -2.91
C GLU A 46 -0.37 4.63 -2.36
N CYS A 47 0.20 4.13 -1.26
CA CYS A 47 -0.30 2.93 -0.60
C CYS A 47 -1.72 3.13 -0.07
N GLN A 48 -2.00 4.26 0.55
CA GLN A 48 -3.33 4.57 1.07
C GLN A 48 -4.36 4.70 -0.04
N VAL A 49 -3.99 5.31 -1.16
CA VAL A 49 -4.88 5.42 -2.33
C VAL A 49 -5.17 4.03 -2.91
N GLY A 50 -4.16 3.18 -3.02
CA GLY A 50 -4.34 1.80 -3.48
C GLY A 50 -5.30 1.03 -2.58
N TYR A 51 -5.12 1.15 -1.28
CA TYR A 51 -5.99 0.52 -0.29
C TYR A 51 -7.44 1.04 -0.40
N ALA A 52 -7.59 2.34 -0.57
CA ALA A 52 -8.91 2.96 -0.71
C ALA A 52 -9.67 2.41 -1.93
N TYR A 53 -9.01 2.27 -3.06
CA TYR A 53 -9.64 1.66 -4.24
C TYR A 53 -9.93 0.19 -4.05
N PHE A 54 -9.07 -0.53 -3.34
CA PHE A 54 -9.25 -1.96 -3.09
C PHE A 54 -10.48 -2.23 -2.22
N GLU A 55 -10.66 -1.44 -1.17
CA GLU A 55 -11.76 -1.61 -0.21
C GLU A 55 -12.99 -0.77 -0.53
N GLY A 56 -12.86 0.22 -1.40
CA GLY A 56 -13.96 1.16 -1.66
C GLY A 56 -14.14 2.17 -0.51
N ILE A 57 -13.03 2.73 -0.02
CA ILE A 57 -13.05 3.70 1.10
C ILE A 57 -12.98 5.12 0.52
N GLY A 58 -14.06 5.89 0.71
CA GLY A 58 -14.14 7.25 0.21
C GLY A 58 -14.27 7.35 -1.31
N THR A 59 -14.30 6.24 -2.01
CA THR A 59 -14.45 6.13 -3.45
C THR A 59 -15.06 4.78 -3.77
N LYS A 60 -15.48 4.56 -5.01
CA LYS A 60 -15.95 3.25 -5.44
C LYS A 60 -14.77 2.28 -5.51
N LYS A 61 -15.03 1.02 -5.14
CA LYS A 61 -14.06 -0.06 -5.28
C LYS A 61 -13.66 -0.18 -6.75
N ASN A 62 -12.36 -0.27 -7.01
CA ASN A 62 -11.81 -0.40 -8.35
C ASN A 62 -10.48 -1.16 -8.28
N LEU A 63 -10.52 -2.46 -8.61
CA LEU A 63 -9.34 -3.31 -8.49
C LEU A 63 -8.22 -2.93 -9.47
N GLU A 64 -8.56 -2.42 -10.64
CA GLU A 64 -7.57 -1.96 -11.62
C GLU A 64 -6.77 -0.77 -11.08
N LYS A 65 -7.47 0.22 -10.53
CA LYS A 65 -6.81 1.39 -9.92
C LYS A 65 -6.08 1.02 -8.63
N ALA A 66 -6.63 0.08 -7.87
CA ALA A 66 -5.95 -0.44 -6.68
C ALA A 66 -4.60 -1.06 -7.05
N LEU A 67 -4.57 -1.88 -8.10
CA LEU A 67 -3.33 -2.47 -8.59
C LEU A 67 -2.34 -1.39 -9.04
N TYR A 68 -2.80 -0.41 -9.78
CA TYR A 68 -1.96 0.69 -10.26
C TYR A 68 -1.25 1.41 -9.10
N TRP A 69 -2.03 1.88 -8.12
CA TRP A 69 -1.48 2.66 -7.01
C TRP A 69 -0.64 1.82 -6.05
N THR A 70 -1.08 0.58 -5.79
CA THR A 70 -0.32 -0.34 -4.93
C THR A 70 1.03 -0.70 -5.57
N THR A 71 1.04 -0.89 -6.89
CA THR A 71 2.29 -1.15 -7.62
C THR A 71 3.25 0.03 -7.50
N ARG A 72 2.75 1.27 -7.67
CA ARG A 72 3.58 2.47 -7.50
C ARG A 72 4.17 2.55 -6.10
N ALA A 73 3.33 2.34 -5.07
CA ALA A 73 3.80 2.37 -3.69
C ALA A 73 4.89 1.33 -3.44
N ALA A 74 4.68 0.11 -3.93
CA ALA A 74 5.65 -0.98 -3.78
C ALA A 74 6.96 -0.66 -4.48
N GLU A 75 6.91 -0.16 -5.71
CA GLU A 75 8.09 0.21 -6.49
C GLU A 75 8.84 1.39 -5.87
N HIS A 76 8.14 2.29 -5.20
CA HIS A 76 8.74 3.41 -4.49
C HIS A 76 9.21 3.05 -3.08
N GLY A 77 9.12 1.78 -2.71
CA GLY A 77 9.72 1.27 -1.48
C GLY A 77 8.82 1.18 -0.25
N ASP A 78 7.52 1.42 -0.39
CA ASP A 78 6.61 1.29 0.75
C ASP A 78 6.42 -0.19 1.11
N ARG A 79 6.82 -0.58 2.33
CA ARG A 79 6.76 -1.98 2.73
C ARG A 79 5.33 -2.52 2.84
N ASP A 80 4.37 -1.69 3.23
CA ASP A 80 2.97 -2.09 3.27
C ASP A 80 2.43 -2.26 1.84
N GLY A 81 2.83 -1.36 0.92
CA GLY A 81 2.51 -1.49 -0.49
C GLY A 81 3.08 -2.76 -1.09
N GLN A 82 4.30 -3.11 -0.73
CA GLN A 82 4.95 -4.35 -1.18
C GLN A 82 4.18 -5.58 -0.68
N TYR A 83 3.81 -5.60 0.60
CA TYR A 83 3.01 -6.68 1.16
C TYR A 83 1.65 -6.78 0.46
N ASN A 84 0.97 -5.66 0.29
CA ASN A 84 -0.35 -5.61 -0.36
C ASN A 84 -0.27 -6.08 -1.81
N LEU A 85 0.77 -5.68 -2.55
CA LEU A 85 0.96 -6.11 -3.93
C LEU A 85 1.20 -7.61 -4.02
N ALA A 86 2.01 -8.15 -3.10
CA ALA A 86 2.24 -9.58 -3.01
C ALA A 86 0.92 -10.33 -2.80
N TRP A 87 0.10 -9.84 -1.90
CA TRP A 87 -1.20 -10.44 -1.60
C TRP A 87 -2.14 -10.40 -2.81
N ILE A 88 -2.14 -9.30 -3.54
CA ILE A 88 -2.93 -9.16 -4.78
C ILE A 88 -2.54 -10.26 -5.77
N TYR A 89 -1.23 -10.50 -5.97
CA TYR A 89 -0.79 -11.55 -6.88
C TYR A 89 -1.01 -12.97 -6.32
N GLU A 90 -0.92 -13.15 -5.02
CA GLU A 90 -1.19 -14.45 -4.42
C GLU A 90 -2.64 -14.88 -4.60
N GLU A 91 -3.57 -13.96 -4.38
CA GLU A 91 -5.01 -14.22 -4.43
C GLU A 91 -5.65 -13.97 -5.79
N GLY A 92 -4.98 -13.23 -6.66
CA GLY A 92 -5.52 -12.93 -7.98
C GLY A 92 -6.60 -11.85 -7.96
N PHE A 93 -6.45 -10.79 -7.20
CA PHE A 93 -7.40 -9.69 -7.14
C PHE A 93 -7.24 -8.76 -8.35
N GLY A 94 -8.08 -8.92 -9.37
CA GLY A 94 -7.99 -8.11 -10.58
C GLY A 94 -6.82 -8.44 -11.49
N VAL A 95 -6.09 -9.51 -11.22
CA VAL A 95 -4.96 -10.00 -12.02
C VAL A 95 -4.97 -11.52 -11.93
N GLU A 96 -4.23 -12.17 -12.82
CA GLU A 96 -3.98 -13.61 -12.69
C GLU A 96 -3.08 -13.87 -11.47
N ILE A 97 -3.34 -14.97 -10.78
CA ILE A 97 -2.49 -15.43 -9.68
C ILE A 97 -1.07 -15.63 -10.23
N ASP A 98 -0.11 -15.06 -9.54
CA ASP A 98 1.31 -15.18 -9.89
C ASP A 98 2.12 -15.33 -8.61
N LEU A 99 2.38 -16.60 -8.23
CA LEU A 99 3.08 -16.89 -6.97
C LEU A 99 4.54 -16.42 -7.00
N ASP A 100 5.17 -16.38 -8.15
CA ASP A 100 6.56 -15.89 -8.25
C ASP A 100 6.62 -14.39 -7.94
N LYS A 101 5.70 -13.60 -8.48
CA LYS A 101 5.61 -12.18 -8.16
C LYS A 101 5.22 -11.97 -6.69
N ALA A 102 4.29 -12.78 -6.17
CA ALA A 102 3.90 -12.69 -4.78
C ALA A 102 5.10 -12.94 -3.87
N LYS A 103 5.88 -13.99 -4.12
CA LYS A 103 7.08 -14.31 -3.33
C LYS A 103 8.10 -13.18 -3.40
N TYR A 104 8.31 -12.62 -4.58
CA TYR A 104 9.25 -11.50 -4.76
C TYR A 104 8.87 -10.32 -3.86
N TRP A 105 7.60 -9.90 -3.91
CA TRP A 105 7.16 -8.72 -3.15
C TRP A 105 7.05 -8.99 -1.65
N TYR A 106 6.66 -10.22 -1.24
CA TYR A 106 6.72 -10.59 0.18
C TYR A 106 8.15 -10.51 0.69
N LYS A 107 9.11 -10.96 -0.09
CA LYS A 107 10.52 -10.88 0.29
C LYS A 107 10.96 -9.43 0.45
N GLN A 108 10.60 -8.55 -0.49
CA GLN A 108 10.96 -7.13 -0.40
C GLN A 108 10.40 -6.50 0.89
N ALA A 109 9.14 -6.76 1.21
CA ALA A 109 8.54 -6.25 2.43
C ALA A 109 9.20 -6.86 3.68
N ALA A 110 9.48 -8.16 3.67
CA ALA A 110 10.12 -8.85 4.79
C ALA A 110 11.53 -8.30 5.07
N LEU A 111 12.26 -7.94 4.02
CA LEU A 111 13.59 -7.31 4.17
C LEU A 111 13.50 -5.92 4.79
N GLN A 112 12.31 -5.32 4.84
CA GLN A 112 12.04 -4.07 5.55
C GLN A 112 11.32 -4.32 6.89
N ASP A 113 11.49 -5.50 7.46
CA ASP A 113 10.94 -5.88 8.78
C ASP A 113 9.41 -5.85 8.85
N HIS A 114 8.74 -6.15 7.76
CA HIS A 114 7.28 -6.28 7.75
C HIS A 114 6.89 -7.64 8.33
N ASP A 115 6.33 -7.66 9.54
CA ASP A 115 6.06 -8.89 10.29
C ASP A 115 5.21 -9.90 9.51
N LEU A 116 4.13 -9.45 8.91
CA LEU A 116 3.24 -10.34 8.16
C LEU A 116 3.93 -10.89 6.91
N ALA A 117 4.79 -10.10 6.28
CA ALA A 117 5.56 -10.55 5.11
C ALA A 117 6.59 -11.61 5.52
N ILE A 118 7.22 -11.44 6.68
CA ILE A 118 8.16 -12.44 7.22
C ILE A 118 7.43 -13.78 7.41
N GLU A 119 6.23 -13.75 8.01
CA GLU A 119 5.42 -14.95 8.17
C GLU A 119 5.06 -15.60 6.83
N LYS A 120 4.68 -14.79 5.85
CA LYS A 120 4.36 -15.28 4.51
C LYS A 120 5.57 -15.92 3.84
N CYS A 121 6.76 -15.35 4.01
CA CYS A 121 7.98 -15.92 3.47
C CYS A 121 8.26 -17.30 4.06
N LYS A 122 8.00 -17.48 5.36
CA LYS A 122 8.12 -18.80 6.00
C LYS A 122 7.12 -19.79 5.42
N GLU A 123 5.87 -19.40 5.27
CA GLU A 123 4.80 -20.24 4.70
C GLU A 123 5.11 -20.67 3.27
N LEU A 124 5.67 -19.76 2.47
CA LEU A 124 5.95 -19.97 1.04
C LEU A 124 7.37 -20.48 0.76
N ASN A 125 8.14 -20.74 1.81
CA ASN A 125 9.53 -21.21 1.71
C ASN A 125 10.43 -20.24 0.92
N VAL A 126 10.29 -18.95 1.22
CA VAL A 126 11.13 -17.90 0.63
C VAL A 126 12.28 -17.60 1.58
N ASP A 127 13.50 -17.72 1.10
CA ASP A 127 14.71 -17.43 1.87
C ASP A 127 14.92 -15.91 1.97
N LEU A 128 15.29 -15.46 3.16
CA LEU A 128 15.56 -14.04 3.43
C LEU A 128 17.05 -13.70 3.60
#